data_6e2e2e64d50e366fc0fc14cfb5d52b6f
#
_entry.id   6e2e2e64d50e366fc0fc14cfb5d52b6f
#
_cell.length_a   1.000
_cell.length_b   1.000
_cell.length_c   1.000
_cell.angle_alpha   90.00
_cell.angle_beta   90.00
_cell.angle_gamma   90.00
#
_symmetry.space_group_name_H-M   'P 1'
#
loop_
_entity.id
_entity.type
_entity.pdbx_description
1 polymer ?
#
loop_
_entity_poly.entity_id
_entity_poly.type
_entity_poly.pdbx_seq_one_letter_code
_entity_poly.pdbx_strand_id
1 'polypeptide(L)'
;PRRRRERPTDHPAGGRGGPATPPHERPHRESRERTNAAIRRYADLCLNRESNYKFSYAKMLALTGNTAPYMLYSYARINSIFLKAADGLDVAGAPVVFADDAERDLARHLALLAPTVVELERELRPNALCDYLFELAQIFNRFYETCPVAQAETEDLRASRARLCAATAAALKLGLETILGIPVVDRL
;
A
#
# COMPACT_ATOMS: atom_id res chain seq x y z
N PRO A 1 -39.35 73.09 18.75
CA PRO A 1 -39.68 71.68 18.48
C PRO A 1 -38.43 70.90 18.12
N ARG A 2 -37.99 70.10 19.07
CA ARG A 2 -36.75 69.29 18.94
C ARG A 2 -37.13 67.96 18.24
N ARG A 3 -36.55 67.69 17.09
CA ARG A 3 -36.62 66.42 16.40
C ARG A 3 -35.82 65.36 17.19
N ARG A 4 -36.48 64.29 17.65
CA ARG A 4 -35.92 63.10 18.25
C ARG A 4 -35.22 62.33 17.18
N ARG A 5 -33.92 62.06 17.29
CA ARG A 5 -33.17 61.15 16.44
C ARG A 5 -33.41 59.74 16.96
N GLU A 6 -33.99 58.89 16.14
CA GLU A 6 -34.14 57.42 16.37
C GLU A 6 -32.74 56.79 16.17
N ARG A 7 -32.38 55.91 17.13
CA ARG A 7 -31.21 55.07 17.05
C ARG A 7 -31.50 53.86 16.19
N PRO A 8 -30.54 53.35 15.35
CA PRO A 8 -30.67 52.11 14.63
C PRO A 8 -30.57 50.93 15.63
N THR A 9 -31.46 49.96 15.49
CA THR A 9 -31.48 48.71 16.23
C THR A 9 -30.38 47.81 15.72
N ASP A 10 -29.46 47.42 16.59
CA ASP A 10 -28.44 46.37 16.36
C ASP A 10 -29.14 45.02 16.14
N HIS A 11 -28.95 44.45 14.97
CA HIS A 11 -29.25 43.05 14.68
C HIS A 11 -28.03 42.21 15.10
N PRO A 12 -28.18 41.17 15.93
CA PRO A 12 -27.10 40.22 16.17
C PRO A 12 -26.93 39.33 14.92
N ALA A 13 -25.77 39.46 14.29
CA ALA A 13 -25.32 38.55 13.24
C ALA A 13 -25.10 37.16 13.85
N GLY A 14 -26.04 36.24 13.61
CA GLY A 14 -25.91 34.83 13.93
C GLY A 14 -24.87 34.17 13.03
N GLY A 15 -23.62 34.12 13.48
CA GLY A 15 -22.58 33.32 12.88
C GLY A 15 -22.88 31.82 13.09
N ARG A 16 -23.37 31.15 12.05
CA ARG A 16 -23.38 29.67 12.02
C ARG A 16 -21.96 29.21 11.83
N GLY A 17 -21.29 28.84 12.93
CA GLY A 17 -20.06 28.09 12.89
C GLY A 17 -20.33 26.71 12.26
N GLY A 18 -19.90 26.50 11.05
CA GLY A 18 -19.82 25.18 10.47
C GLY A 18 -18.90 24.27 11.31
N PRO A 19 -19.06 22.95 11.25
CA PRO A 19 -18.22 22.03 12.02
C PRO A 19 -16.77 22.27 11.62
N ALA A 20 -15.93 22.57 12.61
CA ALA A 20 -14.50 22.72 12.44
C ALA A 20 -13.93 21.41 11.90
N THR A 21 -13.35 21.43 10.71
CA THR A 21 -12.57 20.31 10.18
C THR A 21 -11.47 19.98 11.18
N PRO A 22 -11.38 18.72 11.66
CA PRO A 22 -10.34 18.36 12.62
C PRO A 22 -8.98 18.68 12.00
N PRO A 23 -8.03 19.23 12.78
CA PRO A 23 -6.69 19.51 12.29
C PRO A 23 -6.08 18.21 11.79
N HIS A 24 -5.67 18.16 10.52
CA HIS A 24 -4.82 17.09 10.01
C HIS A 24 -3.60 17.02 10.92
N GLU A 25 -3.55 16.00 11.78
CA GLU A 25 -2.38 15.73 12.59
C GLU A 25 -1.19 15.57 11.63
N ARG A 26 -0.27 16.51 11.71
CA ARG A 26 1.00 16.41 10.97
C ARG A 26 1.69 15.16 11.50
N PRO A 27 2.10 14.22 10.65
CA PRO A 27 2.76 13.01 11.10
C PRO A 27 3.94 13.41 12.01
N HIS A 28 4.03 12.76 13.17
CA HIS A 28 5.08 13.00 14.14
C HIS A 28 6.46 12.98 13.45
N ARG A 29 7.39 13.83 13.88
CA ARG A 29 8.75 13.94 13.34
C ARG A 29 9.41 12.57 13.13
N GLU A 30 9.19 11.68 14.06
CA GLU A 30 9.69 10.30 14.06
C GLU A 30 9.13 9.47 12.88
N SER A 31 7.86 9.61 12.55
CA SER A 31 7.23 8.96 11.39
C SER A 31 7.83 9.43 10.06
N ARG A 32 8.13 10.73 9.96
CA ARG A 32 8.78 11.31 8.76
C ARG A 32 10.23 10.84 8.61
N GLU A 33 10.97 10.75 9.71
CA GLU A 33 12.35 10.26 9.71
C GLU A 33 12.42 8.78 9.30
N ARG A 34 11.49 7.95 9.78
CA ARG A 34 11.34 6.55 9.38
C ARG A 34 11.03 6.40 7.90
N THR A 35 10.08 7.17 7.38
CA THR A 35 9.72 7.15 5.96
C THR A 35 10.90 7.58 5.08
N ASN A 36 11.62 8.65 5.46
CA ASN A 36 12.79 9.10 4.72
C ASN A 36 13.95 8.08 4.73
N ALA A 37 14.13 7.37 5.85
CA ALA A 37 15.11 6.28 5.94
C ALA A 37 14.71 5.10 5.03
N ALA A 38 13.43 4.73 5.01
CA ALA A 38 12.90 3.70 4.14
C ALA A 38 13.11 4.01 2.66
N ILE A 39 12.83 5.26 2.25
CA ILE A 39 13.01 5.72 0.86
C ILE A 39 14.47 5.60 0.43
N ARG A 40 15.40 6.08 1.24
CA ARG A 40 16.84 5.99 0.92
C ARG A 40 17.30 4.56 0.83
N ARG A 41 16.96 3.72 1.82
CA ARG A 41 17.35 2.31 1.85
C ARG A 41 16.83 1.55 0.63
N TYR A 42 15.56 1.73 0.27
CA TYR A 42 15.00 1.08 -0.90
C TYR A 42 15.70 1.53 -2.19
N ALA A 43 15.96 2.82 -2.34
CA ALA A 43 16.64 3.37 -3.53
C ALA A 43 18.06 2.79 -3.72
N ASP A 44 18.75 2.51 -2.61
CA ASP A 44 20.08 1.87 -2.66
C ASP A 44 19.96 0.37 -2.97
N LEU A 45 18.96 -0.33 -2.40
CA LEU A 45 18.80 -1.78 -2.55
C LEU A 45 18.16 -2.19 -3.88
N CYS A 46 17.32 -1.35 -4.49
CA CYS A 46 16.64 -1.68 -5.75
C CYS A 46 17.53 -1.53 -6.98
N LEU A 47 18.76 -1.05 -6.82
CA LEU A 47 19.71 -0.88 -7.91
C LEU A 47 20.73 -2.01 -7.91
N ASN A 48 21.07 -2.49 -9.11
CA ASN A 48 22.20 -3.40 -9.23
C ASN A 48 23.49 -2.63 -8.86
N ARG A 49 24.18 -3.10 -7.81
CA ARG A 49 25.44 -2.49 -7.30
C ARG A 49 26.58 -2.40 -8.32
N GLU A 50 26.50 -3.21 -9.39
CA GLU A 50 27.49 -3.22 -10.48
C GLU A 50 27.14 -2.23 -11.59
N SER A 51 25.96 -1.60 -11.54
CA SER A 51 25.52 -0.63 -12.55
C SER A 51 25.90 0.81 -12.19
N ASN A 52 26.11 1.63 -13.20
CA ASN A 52 26.32 3.07 -13.00
C ASN A 52 25.06 3.74 -12.49
N TYR A 53 25.12 4.30 -11.30
CA TYR A 53 24.00 4.97 -10.64
C TYR A 53 23.98 6.48 -10.95
N LYS A 54 22.87 6.96 -11.47
CA LYS A 54 22.56 8.40 -11.53
C LYS A 54 21.52 8.73 -10.48
N PHE A 55 21.96 9.38 -9.40
CA PHE A 55 21.09 9.83 -8.33
C PHE A 55 20.05 10.85 -8.82
N SER A 56 18.79 10.66 -8.47
CA SER A 56 17.70 11.59 -8.78
C SER A 56 16.65 11.56 -7.68
N TYR A 57 16.51 12.63 -6.92
CA TYR A 57 15.46 12.79 -5.93
C TYR A 57 14.04 12.62 -6.52
N ALA A 58 13.82 13.17 -7.72
CA ALA A 58 12.52 13.06 -8.39
C ALA A 58 12.14 11.60 -8.65
N LYS A 59 13.10 10.77 -9.06
CA LYS A 59 12.87 9.33 -9.27
C LYS A 59 12.64 8.59 -7.96
N MET A 60 13.43 8.87 -6.92
CA MET A 60 13.31 8.22 -5.61
C MET A 60 11.96 8.46 -4.93
N LEU A 61 11.41 9.66 -5.10
CA LEU A 61 10.18 10.10 -4.45
C LEU A 61 8.94 9.88 -5.32
N ALA A 62 9.08 9.32 -6.51
CA ALA A 62 7.97 9.06 -7.41
C ALA A 62 7.01 8.03 -6.79
N LEU A 63 5.70 8.26 -6.97
CA LEU A 63 4.64 7.33 -6.59
C LEU A 63 4.37 6.27 -7.67
N THR A 64 5.24 6.19 -8.67
CA THR A 64 5.16 5.23 -9.78
C THR A 64 6.53 4.60 -10.02
N GLY A 65 6.55 3.39 -10.59
CA GLY A 65 7.78 2.63 -10.81
C GLY A 65 8.28 1.92 -9.56
N ASN A 66 9.46 1.31 -9.64
CA ASN A 66 10.07 0.55 -8.56
C ASN A 66 10.70 1.49 -7.51
N THR A 67 9.87 2.05 -6.64
CA THR A 67 10.23 3.06 -5.63
C THR A 67 9.65 2.72 -4.25
N ALA A 68 10.28 3.19 -3.17
CA ALA A 68 9.77 2.98 -1.83
C ALA A 68 8.36 3.55 -1.63
N PRO A 69 8.04 4.80 -2.04
CA PRO A 69 6.68 5.31 -1.89
C PRO A 69 5.63 4.44 -2.58
N TYR A 70 5.92 3.95 -3.80
CA TYR A 70 5.04 3.03 -4.50
C TYR A 70 4.84 1.71 -3.74
N MET A 71 5.92 1.12 -3.23
CA MET A 71 5.86 -0.16 -2.52
C MET A 71 5.13 -0.07 -1.18
N LEU A 72 5.38 1.00 -0.41
CA LEU A 72 4.69 1.25 0.85
C LEU A 72 3.19 1.51 0.64
N TYR A 73 2.85 2.30 -0.39
CA TYR A 73 1.46 2.53 -0.77
C TYR A 73 0.77 1.23 -1.22
N SER A 74 1.45 0.43 -2.06
CA SER A 74 0.91 -0.85 -2.53
C SER A 74 0.62 -1.80 -1.38
N TYR A 75 1.56 -1.94 -0.43
CA TYR A 75 1.34 -2.77 0.76
C TYR A 75 0.13 -2.29 1.57
N ALA A 76 0.06 -1.01 1.93
CA ALA A 76 -1.04 -0.48 2.75
C ALA A 76 -2.41 -0.65 2.05
N ARG A 77 -2.45 -0.44 0.73
CA ARG A 77 -3.66 -0.66 -0.09
C ARG A 77 -4.08 -2.13 -0.08
N ILE A 78 -3.15 -3.05 -0.36
CA ILE A 78 -3.41 -4.48 -0.41
C ILE A 78 -3.87 -5.00 0.96
N ASN A 79 -3.19 -4.60 2.02
CA ASN A 79 -3.58 -4.95 3.39
C ASN A 79 -4.98 -4.44 3.74
N SER A 80 -5.32 -3.21 3.35
CA SER A 80 -6.67 -2.65 3.56
C SER A 80 -7.74 -3.37 2.75
N ILE A 81 -7.43 -3.82 1.54
CA ILE A 81 -8.32 -4.63 0.70
C ILE A 81 -8.56 -5.98 1.37
N PHE A 82 -7.49 -6.65 1.81
CA PHE A 82 -7.58 -7.93 2.51
C PHE A 82 -8.46 -7.82 3.76
N LEU A 83 -8.21 -6.85 4.64
CA LEU A 83 -8.98 -6.69 5.88
C LEU A 83 -10.48 -6.49 5.62
N LYS A 84 -10.85 -5.79 4.54
CA LYS A 84 -12.26 -5.62 4.14
C LYS A 84 -12.84 -6.88 3.50
N ALA A 85 -12.05 -7.60 2.71
CA ALA A 85 -12.48 -8.78 1.97
C ALA A 85 -12.64 -10.00 2.88
N ALA A 86 -11.81 -10.11 3.92
CA ALA A 86 -11.79 -11.23 4.86
C ALA A 86 -12.91 -11.19 5.92
N ASP A 87 -13.64 -10.06 6.00
CA ASP A 87 -14.71 -9.90 6.99
C ASP A 87 -15.79 -10.98 6.84
N GLY A 88 -15.99 -11.75 7.92
CA GLY A 88 -16.93 -12.86 7.97
C GLY A 88 -16.55 -14.12 7.17
N LEU A 89 -15.31 -14.23 6.66
CA LEU A 89 -14.86 -15.41 5.90
C LEU A 89 -13.84 -16.26 6.65
N ASP A 90 -13.97 -17.58 6.54
CA ASP A 90 -12.88 -18.51 6.88
C ASP A 90 -11.86 -18.58 5.73
N VAL A 91 -10.99 -17.58 5.68
CA VAL A 91 -9.95 -17.49 4.63
C VAL A 91 -8.94 -18.64 4.73
N ALA A 92 -8.71 -19.21 5.92
CA ALA A 92 -7.72 -20.27 6.12
C ALA A 92 -8.25 -21.65 5.73
N GLY A 93 -9.51 -21.96 6.02
CA GLY A 93 -10.13 -23.27 5.76
C GLY A 93 -10.72 -23.43 4.36
N ALA A 94 -10.99 -22.32 3.66
CA ALA A 94 -11.64 -22.38 2.36
C ALA A 94 -10.76 -23.05 1.27
N PRO A 95 -11.34 -23.75 0.30
CA PRO A 95 -10.61 -24.30 -0.84
C PRO A 95 -9.97 -23.18 -1.67
N VAL A 96 -8.87 -23.49 -2.36
CA VAL A 96 -8.27 -22.59 -3.35
C VAL A 96 -8.95 -22.85 -4.69
N VAL A 97 -9.70 -21.89 -5.19
CA VAL A 97 -10.43 -21.94 -6.45
C VAL A 97 -9.93 -20.83 -7.36
N PHE A 98 -9.70 -21.14 -8.63
CA PHE A 98 -9.30 -20.18 -9.65
C PHE A 98 -10.33 -20.15 -10.77
N ALA A 99 -10.98 -19.02 -10.97
CA ALA A 99 -11.94 -18.78 -12.05
C ALA A 99 -11.32 -18.01 -13.23
N ASP A 100 -10.25 -17.25 -12.98
CA ASP A 100 -9.61 -16.36 -13.96
C ASP A 100 -8.10 -16.59 -14.05
N ASP A 101 -7.50 -16.25 -15.18
CA ASP A 101 -6.05 -16.37 -15.38
C ASP A 101 -5.26 -15.36 -14.52
N ALA A 102 -5.81 -14.19 -14.22
CA ALA A 102 -5.17 -13.23 -13.34
C ALA A 102 -4.98 -13.77 -11.91
N GLU A 103 -5.91 -14.61 -11.42
CA GLU A 103 -5.77 -15.32 -10.13
C GLU A 103 -4.64 -16.34 -10.17
N ARG A 104 -4.54 -17.09 -11.27
CA ARG A 104 -3.47 -18.09 -11.49
C ARG A 104 -2.10 -17.43 -11.62
N ASP A 105 -2.03 -16.30 -12.34
CA ASP A 105 -0.79 -15.56 -12.52
C ASP A 105 -0.27 -15.00 -11.19
N LEU A 106 -1.16 -14.44 -10.36
CA LEU A 106 -0.81 -13.98 -9.03
C LEU A 106 -0.32 -15.14 -8.14
N ALA A 107 -1.01 -16.27 -8.15
CA ALA A 107 -0.62 -17.46 -7.39
C ALA A 107 0.74 -18.01 -7.84
N ARG A 108 1.00 -18.07 -9.15
CA ARG A 108 2.30 -18.49 -9.69
C ARG A 108 3.42 -17.55 -9.26
N HIS A 109 3.19 -16.24 -9.35
CA HIS A 109 4.21 -15.27 -8.93
C HIS A 109 4.48 -15.32 -7.44
N LEU A 110 3.45 -15.50 -6.59
CA LEU A 110 3.61 -15.71 -5.16
C LEU A 110 4.49 -16.94 -4.84
N ALA A 111 4.38 -18.01 -5.61
CA ALA A 111 5.19 -19.22 -5.45
C ALA A 111 6.68 -18.99 -5.74
N LEU A 112 7.04 -17.95 -6.49
CA LEU A 112 8.42 -17.56 -6.78
C LEU A 112 9.14 -16.87 -5.63
N LEU A 113 8.45 -16.51 -4.53
CA LEU A 113 9.08 -15.83 -3.39
C LEU A 113 10.21 -16.65 -2.78
N ALA A 114 9.97 -17.93 -2.51
CA ALA A 114 10.98 -18.78 -1.88
C ALA A 114 12.24 -18.97 -2.75
N PRO A 115 12.15 -19.33 -4.04
CA PRO A 115 13.34 -19.38 -4.90
C PRO A 115 14.03 -18.01 -5.04
N THR A 116 13.31 -16.89 -5.08
CA THR A 116 13.91 -15.54 -5.12
C THR A 116 14.73 -15.24 -3.86
N VAL A 117 14.24 -15.64 -2.68
CA VAL A 117 14.98 -15.48 -1.42
C VAL A 117 16.23 -16.35 -1.37
N VAL A 118 16.15 -17.60 -1.87
CA VAL A 118 17.32 -18.49 -1.98
C VAL A 118 18.37 -17.92 -2.94
N GLU A 119 17.92 -17.36 -4.07
CA GLU A 119 18.83 -16.70 -5.01
C GLU A 119 19.47 -15.44 -4.40
N LEU A 120 18.69 -14.64 -3.68
CA LEU A 120 19.18 -13.47 -2.94
C LEU A 120 20.28 -13.85 -1.95
N GLU A 121 20.10 -14.93 -1.19
CA GLU A 121 21.11 -15.42 -0.23
C GLU A 121 22.40 -15.83 -0.95
N ARG A 122 22.30 -16.53 -2.08
CA ARG A 122 23.45 -17.01 -2.85
C ARG A 122 24.21 -15.88 -3.55
N GLU A 123 23.49 -14.99 -4.21
CA GLU A 123 24.09 -13.96 -5.09
C GLU A 123 24.33 -12.62 -4.36
N LEU A 124 23.75 -12.42 -3.18
CA LEU A 124 23.76 -11.17 -2.42
C LEU A 124 23.32 -9.96 -3.25
N ARG A 125 22.25 -10.16 -4.07
CA ARG A 125 21.66 -9.16 -4.97
C ARG A 125 20.28 -8.73 -4.50
N PRO A 126 20.18 -7.77 -3.57
CA PRO A 126 18.89 -7.32 -3.04
C PRO A 126 17.96 -6.71 -4.10
N ASN A 127 18.50 -6.19 -5.20
CA ASN A 127 17.70 -5.67 -6.31
C ASN A 127 16.78 -6.75 -6.92
N ALA A 128 17.20 -8.01 -6.97
CA ALA A 128 16.33 -9.10 -7.47
C ALA A 128 15.06 -9.26 -6.62
N LEU A 129 15.17 -9.12 -5.30
CA LEU A 129 13.99 -9.13 -4.43
C LEU A 129 13.13 -7.86 -4.62
N CYS A 130 13.76 -6.68 -4.77
CA CYS A 130 13.01 -5.45 -5.05
C CYS A 130 12.22 -5.55 -6.36
N ASP A 131 12.81 -6.11 -7.42
CA ASP A 131 12.16 -6.32 -8.71
C ASP A 131 11.00 -7.31 -8.58
N TYR A 132 11.21 -8.43 -7.87
CA TYR A 132 10.16 -9.41 -7.57
C TYR A 132 8.97 -8.78 -6.85
N LEU A 133 9.22 -7.99 -5.78
CA LEU A 133 8.16 -7.35 -5.00
C LEU A 133 7.39 -6.30 -5.82
N PHE A 134 8.10 -5.56 -6.67
CA PHE A 134 7.49 -4.60 -7.58
C PHE A 134 6.58 -5.28 -8.60
N GLU A 135 7.05 -6.37 -9.22
CA GLU A 135 6.26 -7.20 -10.14
C GLU A 135 5.04 -7.80 -9.45
N LEU A 136 5.20 -8.31 -8.22
CA LEU A 136 4.11 -8.83 -7.41
C LEU A 136 3.01 -7.78 -7.21
N ALA A 137 3.40 -6.54 -6.89
CA ALA A 137 2.44 -5.44 -6.72
C ALA A 137 1.71 -5.09 -8.03
N GLN A 138 2.39 -5.16 -9.18
CA GLN A 138 1.78 -4.93 -10.49
C GLN A 138 0.79 -6.03 -10.89
N ILE A 139 1.17 -7.30 -10.68
CA ILE A 139 0.30 -8.46 -10.94
C ILE A 139 -0.92 -8.41 -10.04
N PHE A 140 -0.74 -8.04 -8.77
CA PHE A 140 -1.87 -7.86 -7.84
C PHE A 140 -2.83 -6.76 -8.31
N ASN A 141 -2.34 -5.63 -8.81
CA ASN A 141 -3.22 -4.57 -9.32
C ASN A 141 -4.10 -5.09 -10.47
N ARG A 142 -3.51 -5.83 -11.43
CA ARG A 142 -4.26 -6.46 -12.53
C ARG A 142 -5.30 -7.45 -12.00
N PHE A 143 -4.90 -8.34 -11.09
CA PHE A 143 -5.82 -9.27 -10.44
C PHE A 143 -6.99 -8.53 -9.79
N TYR A 144 -6.74 -7.49 -9.03
CA TYR A 144 -7.79 -6.78 -8.30
C TYR A 144 -8.76 -6.02 -9.22
N GLU A 145 -8.26 -5.51 -10.34
CA GLU A 145 -9.08 -4.86 -11.37
C GLU A 145 -9.98 -5.87 -12.13
N THR A 146 -9.45 -7.05 -12.41
CA THR A 146 -10.15 -8.10 -13.19
C THR A 146 -11.06 -8.94 -12.29
N CYS A 147 -10.64 -9.25 -11.08
CA CYS A 147 -11.25 -10.19 -10.15
C CYS A 147 -11.65 -9.51 -8.83
N PRO A 148 -12.64 -8.59 -8.79
CA PRO A 148 -13.03 -7.92 -7.57
C PRO A 148 -13.53 -8.93 -6.54
N VAL A 149 -12.94 -8.92 -5.34
CA VAL A 149 -13.19 -9.91 -4.27
C VAL A 149 -14.66 -9.87 -3.81
N ALA A 150 -15.21 -8.67 -3.65
CA ALA A 150 -16.57 -8.48 -3.16
C ALA A 150 -17.67 -8.94 -4.16
N GLN A 151 -17.31 -9.11 -5.44
CA GLN A 151 -18.22 -9.48 -6.52
C GLN A 151 -18.04 -10.94 -6.96
N ALA A 152 -17.34 -11.76 -6.17
CA ALA A 152 -17.18 -13.17 -6.47
C ALA A 152 -18.53 -13.89 -6.45
N GLU A 153 -18.76 -14.78 -7.42
CA GLU A 153 -20.03 -15.48 -7.62
C GLU A 153 -20.35 -16.48 -6.49
N THR A 154 -19.33 -17.02 -5.84
CA THR A 154 -19.46 -18.00 -4.74
C THR A 154 -18.63 -17.56 -3.53
N GLU A 155 -19.02 -18.05 -2.34
CA GLU A 155 -18.28 -17.81 -1.10
C GLU A 155 -16.88 -18.42 -1.15
N ASP A 156 -16.73 -19.62 -1.71
CA ASP A 156 -15.43 -20.28 -1.92
C ASP A 156 -14.50 -19.45 -2.80
N LEU A 157 -15.02 -18.89 -3.89
CA LEU A 157 -14.24 -18.02 -4.78
C LEU A 157 -13.86 -16.72 -4.09
N ARG A 158 -14.80 -16.14 -3.32
CA ARG A 158 -14.54 -14.94 -2.50
C ARG A 158 -13.44 -15.19 -1.48
N ALA A 159 -13.51 -16.30 -0.77
CA ALA A 159 -12.51 -16.69 0.23
C ALA A 159 -11.16 -17.00 -0.43
N SER A 160 -11.14 -17.66 -1.58
CA SER A 160 -9.93 -17.91 -2.38
C SER A 160 -9.25 -16.60 -2.80
N ARG A 161 -10.02 -15.62 -3.32
CA ARG A 161 -9.51 -14.28 -3.67
C ARG A 161 -9.00 -13.51 -2.46
N ALA A 162 -9.70 -13.58 -1.32
CA ALA A 162 -9.25 -12.99 -0.06
C ALA A 162 -7.92 -13.62 0.41
N ARG A 163 -7.74 -14.93 0.21
CA ARG A 163 -6.48 -15.62 0.49
C ARG A 163 -5.33 -15.12 -0.37
N LEU A 164 -5.56 -14.88 -1.66
CA LEU A 164 -4.56 -14.27 -2.54
C LEU A 164 -4.16 -12.86 -2.07
N CYS A 165 -5.13 -12.05 -1.61
CA CYS A 165 -4.84 -10.74 -1.02
C CYS A 165 -3.98 -10.88 0.24
N ALA A 166 -4.31 -11.80 1.16
CA ALA A 166 -3.55 -12.08 2.37
C ALA A 166 -2.11 -12.52 2.06
N ALA A 167 -1.96 -13.47 1.14
CA ALA A 167 -0.65 -13.98 0.74
C ALA A 167 0.21 -12.87 0.12
N THR A 168 -0.39 -12.00 -0.71
CA THR A 168 0.32 -10.86 -1.31
C THR A 168 0.78 -9.86 -0.25
N ALA A 169 -0.10 -9.49 0.69
CA ALA A 169 0.26 -8.60 1.79
C ALA A 169 1.38 -9.18 2.65
N ALA A 170 1.30 -10.48 2.98
CA ALA A 170 2.31 -11.18 3.75
C ALA A 170 3.67 -11.24 3.01
N ALA A 171 3.67 -11.53 1.71
CA ALA A 171 4.88 -11.57 0.89
C ALA A 171 5.56 -10.19 0.80
N LEU A 172 4.78 -9.12 0.57
CA LEU A 172 5.30 -7.75 0.57
C LEU A 172 5.86 -7.37 1.94
N LYS A 173 5.16 -7.68 3.03
CA LYS A 173 5.64 -7.39 4.39
C LYS A 173 6.93 -8.15 4.70
N LEU A 174 6.98 -9.43 4.40
CA LEU A 174 8.17 -10.26 4.60
C LEU A 174 9.36 -9.69 3.82
N GLY A 175 9.18 -9.40 2.53
CA GLY A 175 10.25 -8.88 1.68
C GLY A 175 10.71 -7.50 2.12
N LEU A 176 9.80 -6.56 2.31
CA LEU A 176 10.14 -5.18 2.68
C LEU A 176 10.68 -5.09 4.11
N GLU A 177 9.92 -5.59 5.11
CA GLU A 177 10.21 -5.32 6.52
C GLU A 177 11.26 -6.28 7.07
N THR A 178 11.09 -7.59 6.84
CA THR A 178 11.97 -8.61 7.45
C THR A 178 13.28 -8.74 6.69
N ILE A 179 13.24 -8.80 5.35
CA ILE A 179 14.45 -9.08 4.56
C ILE A 179 15.19 -7.78 4.23
N LEU A 180 14.51 -6.77 3.68
CA LEU A 180 15.17 -5.51 3.28
C LEU A 180 15.28 -4.50 4.43
N GLY A 181 14.65 -4.74 5.59
CA GLY A 181 14.67 -3.85 6.75
C GLY A 181 13.97 -2.49 6.50
N ILE A 182 12.96 -2.48 5.64
CA ILE A 182 12.17 -1.31 5.27
C ILE A 182 10.83 -1.40 5.98
N PRO A 183 10.58 -0.61 7.04
CA PRO A 183 9.35 -0.70 7.80
C PRO A 183 8.14 -0.36 6.94
N VAL A 184 7.11 -1.20 6.98
CA VAL A 184 5.83 -0.96 6.33
C VAL A 184 4.86 -0.28 7.27
N VAL A 185 3.83 0.36 6.71
CA VAL A 185 2.74 0.99 7.47
C VAL A 185 1.42 0.36 7.03
N ASP A 186 0.59 -0.03 7.99
CA ASP A 186 -0.67 -0.72 7.71
C ASP A 186 -1.73 0.21 7.12
N ARG A 187 -1.58 1.53 7.27
CA ARG A 187 -2.44 2.58 6.71
C ARG A 187 -1.61 3.79 6.32
N LEU A 188 -1.93 4.38 5.19
CA LEU A 188 -1.42 5.66 4.71
C LEU A 188 -2.47 6.74 4.83
#